data_1392c0f877b16625557fa94e35985b3a
#
_entry.id   1392c0f877b16625557fa94e35985b3a
#
_cell.length_a   1.000
_cell.length_b   1.000
_cell.length_c   1.000
_cell.angle_alpha   90.00
_cell.angle_beta   90.00
_cell.angle_gamma   90.00
#
_symmetry.space_group_name_H-M   'P 1'
#
loop_
_entity.id
_entity.type
_entity.pdbx_description
1 polymer ?
#
loop_
_entity_poly.entity_id
_entity_poly.type
_entity_poly.pdbx_seq_one_letter_code
_entity_poly.pdbx_strand_id
1 'polypeptide(L)'
;MKPSIRLALASLATTALLISAPTFAQTGPAPYGAPITMEQAQKVMTAAEAEARKNNWGVVIAIVDSGGHMVALHRLDAQTASIEIATGKATTAAAFRRPSKALEDGLAAGGAGLRILSVRSATPLQGGVPIIVDGKIIGAIGVSGVTAAQDEVVAMAGAAAAAAK
;
A
#
# COMPACT_ATOMS: atom_id res chain seq x y z
N MET A 1 -35.87 73.82 -36.09
CA MET A 1 -34.84 73.32 -35.11
C MET A 1 -35.34 72.04 -34.57
N LYS A 2 -34.65 70.89 -34.88
CA LYS A 2 -34.97 69.55 -34.38
C LYS A 2 -33.82 69.12 -33.45
N PRO A 3 -34.09 68.68 -32.25
CA PRO A 3 -33.02 68.11 -31.39
C PRO A 3 -32.75 66.63 -31.73
N SER A 4 -31.47 66.32 -31.91
CA SER A 4 -30.98 64.97 -32.17
C SER A 4 -30.85 64.20 -30.85
N ILE A 5 -31.56 63.09 -30.73
CA ILE A 5 -31.45 62.16 -29.62
C ILE A 5 -30.27 61.23 -29.92
N ARG A 6 -29.19 61.29 -29.10
CA ARG A 6 -28.10 60.36 -29.15
C ARG A 6 -28.44 59.20 -28.25
N LEU A 7 -28.60 58.01 -28.86
CA LEU A 7 -28.78 56.73 -28.15
C LEU A 7 -27.42 56.21 -27.69
N ALA A 8 -27.19 56.14 -26.39
CA ALA A 8 -26.01 55.56 -25.83
C ALA A 8 -26.26 54.05 -25.63
N LEU A 9 -25.54 53.20 -26.38
CA LEU A 9 -25.50 51.75 -26.13
C LEU A 9 -24.56 51.50 -24.94
N ALA A 10 -25.11 51.04 -23.83
CA ALA A 10 -24.37 50.50 -22.72
C ALA A 10 -24.07 49.01 -22.97
N SER A 11 -22.82 48.68 -23.26
CA SER A 11 -22.35 47.30 -23.36
C SER A 11 -22.22 46.69 -21.95
N LEU A 12 -23.09 45.74 -21.62
CA LEU A 12 -22.98 44.91 -20.43
C LEU A 12 -21.96 43.79 -20.70
N ALA A 13 -20.75 43.94 -20.19
CA ALA A 13 -19.75 42.86 -20.19
C ALA A 13 -20.07 41.87 -19.06
N THR A 14 -20.64 40.73 -19.42
CA THR A 14 -20.89 39.62 -18.49
C THR A 14 -19.58 38.85 -18.24
N THR A 15 -18.90 39.12 -17.13
CA THR A 15 -17.73 38.39 -16.70
C THR A 15 -18.19 37.04 -16.12
N ALA A 16 -18.06 35.95 -16.89
CA ALA A 16 -18.31 34.61 -16.41
C ALA A 16 -17.17 34.19 -15.44
N LEU A 17 -17.47 34.14 -14.16
CA LEU A 17 -16.59 33.64 -13.13
C LEU A 17 -16.58 32.11 -13.24
N LEU A 18 -15.50 31.51 -13.79
CA LEU A 18 -15.27 30.10 -13.81
C LEU A 18 -14.92 29.67 -12.37
N ILE A 19 -15.91 29.21 -11.63
CA ILE A 19 -15.71 28.56 -10.33
C ILE A 19 -15.14 27.18 -10.61
N SER A 20 -13.81 27.05 -10.48
CA SER A 20 -13.13 25.74 -10.44
C SER A 20 -13.58 25.01 -9.17
N ALA A 21 -14.51 24.06 -9.30
CA ALA A 21 -14.84 23.16 -8.21
C ALA A 21 -13.59 22.36 -7.82
N PRO A 22 -13.25 22.22 -6.53
CA PRO A 22 -12.14 21.36 -6.10
C PRO A 22 -12.48 19.93 -6.53
N THR A 23 -11.71 19.37 -7.45
CA THR A 23 -11.76 17.96 -7.79
C THR A 23 -11.20 17.22 -6.58
N PHE A 24 -12.07 16.68 -5.72
CA PHE A 24 -11.65 15.68 -4.75
C PHE A 24 -11.18 14.47 -5.54
N ALA A 25 -9.88 14.38 -5.77
CA ALA A 25 -9.26 13.16 -6.24
C ALA A 25 -9.57 12.08 -5.18
N GLN A 26 -10.49 11.16 -5.47
CA GLN A 26 -10.65 9.95 -4.69
C GLN A 26 -9.31 9.25 -4.75
N THR A 27 -8.55 9.30 -3.66
CA THR A 27 -7.34 8.52 -3.48
C THR A 27 -7.74 7.06 -3.28
N GLY A 28 -8.10 6.41 -4.37
CA GLY A 28 -8.29 4.96 -4.40
C GLY A 28 -6.97 4.27 -4.04
N PRO A 29 -7.00 2.96 -3.77
CA PRO A 29 -5.77 2.20 -3.54
C PRO A 29 -4.82 2.38 -4.72
N ALA A 30 -3.52 2.48 -4.47
CA ALA A 30 -2.50 2.63 -5.52
C ALA A 30 -2.69 1.57 -6.64
N PRO A 31 -2.57 1.95 -7.93
CA PRO A 31 -2.69 1.01 -9.04
C PRO A 31 -1.52 0.03 -9.04
N TYR A 32 -1.69 -1.11 -9.70
CA TYR A 32 -0.58 -2.03 -9.93
C TYR A 32 0.41 -1.47 -10.96
N GLY A 33 1.70 -1.67 -10.71
CA GLY A 33 2.80 -1.42 -11.62
C GLY A 33 3.38 -2.71 -12.21
N ALA A 34 4.53 -2.57 -12.90
CA ALA A 34 5.33 -3.72 -13.30
C ALA A 34 5.74 -4.53 -12.06
N PRO A 35 5.86 -5.87 -12.17
CA PRO A 35 6.31 -6.70 -11.06
C PRO A 35 7.69 -6.26 -10.55
N ILE A 36 7.90 -6.40 -9.23
CA ILE A 36 9.19 -6.14 -8.59
C ILE A 36 10.30 -6.97 -9.24
N THR A 37 11.43 -6.33 -9.55
CA THR A 37 12.60 -7.06 -10.05
C THR A 37 13.33 -7.76 -8.92
N MET A 38 14.19 -8.75 -9.25
CA MET A 38 15.03 -9.43 -8.25
C MET A 38 15.98 -8.44 -7.56
N GLU A 39 16.53 -7.47 -8.27
CA GLU A 39 17.38 -6.43 -7.68
C GLU A 39 16.63 -5.60 -6.62
N GLN A 40 15.42 -5.15 -6.96
CA GLN A 40 14.57 -4.43 -6.00
C GLN A 40 14.19 -5.31 -4.81
N ALA A 41 13.84 -6.58 -5.04
CA ALA A 41 13.52 -7.53 -3.98
C ALA A 41 14.72 -7.75 -3.04
N GLN A 42 15.95 -7.81 -3.55
CA GLN A 42 17.15 -7.91 -2.73
C GLN A 42 17.38 -6.66 -1.85
N LYS A 43 17.15 -5.45 -2.39
CA LYS A 43 17.21 -4.21 -1.60
C LYS A 43 16.19 -4.24 -0.45
N VAL A 44 14.95 -4.62 -0.75
CA VAL A 44 13.87 -4.78 0.23
C VAL A 44 14.23 -5.81 1.29
N MET A 45 14.71 -6.98 0.89
CA MET A 45 15.13 -8.06 1.78
C MET A 45 16.26 -7.62 2.73
N THR A 46 17.30 -6.99 2.16
CA THR A 46 18.46 -6.53 2.94
C THR A 46 18.04 -5.52 4.01
N ALA A 47 17.17 -4.56 3.70
CA ALA A 47 16.70 -3.57 4.66
C ALA A 47 15.82 -4.19 5.75
N ALA A 48 14.93 -5.11 5.38
CA ALA A 48 14.10 -5.83 6.34
C ALA A 48 14.94 -6.70 7.28
N GLU A 49 15.93 -7.43 6.76
CA GLU A 49 16.87 -8.20 7.59
C GLU A 49 17.68 -7.33 8.54
N ALA A 50 18.15 -6.18 8.06
CA ALA A 50 18.91 -5.25 8.88
C ALA A 50 18.08 -4.76 10.08
N GLU A 51 16.81 -4.43 9.86
CA GLU A 51 15.89 -4.01 10.93
C GLU A 51 15.61 -5.17 11.90
N ALA A 52 15.36 -6.38 11.40
CA ALA A 52 15.14 -7.55 12.24
C ALA A 52 16.38 -7.87 13.11
N ARG A 53 17.58 -7.87 12.54
CA ARG A 53 18.85 -8.15 13.25
C ARG A 53 19.15 -7.07 14.29
N LYS A 54 18.95 -5.80 13.97
CA LYS A 54 19.14 -4.68 14.91
C LYS A 54 18.33 -4.85 16.19
N ASN A 55 17.16 -5.47 16.10
CA ASN A 55 16.26 -5.69 17.21
C ASN A 55 16.34 -7.10 17.81
N ASN A 56 17.22 -7.99 17.28
CA ASN A 56 17.32 -9.41 17.63
C ASN A 56 15.99 -10.17 17.46
N TRP A 57 15.24 -9.87 16.40
CA TRP A 57 13.98 -10.53 16.08
C TRP A 57 14.18 -11.68 15.09
N GLY A 58 13.78 -12.89 15.51
CA GLY A 58 13.72 -14.06 14.63
C GLY A 58 12.44 -14.05 13.81
N VAL A 59 12.54 -13.74 12.52
CA VAL A 59 11.38 -13.57 11.63
C VAL A 59 11.55 -14.34 10.33
N VAL A 60 10.43 -14.63 9.66
CA VAL A 60 10.38 -14.93 8.23
C VAL A 60 10.00 -13.67 7.49
N ILE A 61 10.71 -13.38 6.42
CA ILE A 61 10.45 -12.26 5.49
C ILE A 61 10.10 -12.88 4.14
N ALA A 62 8.93 -12.59 3.62
CA ALA A 62 8.44 -13.03 2.31
C ALA A 62 8.19 -11.83 1.41
N ILE A 63 8.67 -11.88 0.17
CA ILE A 63 8.45 -10.85 -0.86
C ILE A 63 7.71 -11.50 -2.02
N VAL A 64 6.60 -10.89 -2.41
CA VAL A 64 5.81 -11.30 -3.58
C VAL A 64 5.76 -10.17 -4.62
N ASP A 65 5.54 -10.53 -5.87
CA ASP A 65 5.31 -9.59 -6.95
C ASP A 65 3.91 -8.93 -6.90
N SER A 66 3.60 -8.06 -7.86
CA SER A 66 2.29 -7.41 -7.95
C SER A 66 1.12 -8.39 -8.20
N GLY A 67 1.39 -9.60 -8.67
CA GLY A 67 0.43 -10.71 -8.83
C GLY A 67 0.27 -11.57 -7.57
N GLY A 68 1.08 -11.34 -6.54
CA GLY A 68 1.09 -12.14 -5.31
C GLY A 68 1.93 -13.41 -5.38
N HIS A 69 2.75 -13.58 -6.44
CA HIS A 69 3.64 -14.74 -6.58
C HIS A 69 4.94 -14.53 -5.82
N MET A 70 5.44 -15.58 -5.19
CA MET A 70 6.69 -15.54 -4.42
C MET A 70 7.89 -15.15 -5.30
N VAL A 71 8.65 -14.15 -4.83
CA VAL A 71 9.91 -13.70 -5.42
C VAL A 71 11.09 -14.11 -4.56
N ALA A 72 11.00 -13.88 -3.24
CA ALA A 72 12.05 -14.24 -2.29
C ALA A 72 11.46 -14.53 -0.91
N LEU A 73 12.11 -15.46 -0.17
CA LEU A 73 11.77 -15.75 1.21
C LEU A 73 13.05 -16.04 2.00
N HIS A 74 13.24 -15.33 3.12
CA HIS A 74 14.29 -15.59 4.07
C HIS A 74 13.72 -15.92 5.45
N ARG A 75 14.32 -16.92 6.13
CA ARG A 75 13.96 -17.30 7.49
C ARG A 75 15.13 -17.02 8.42
N LEU A 76 14.91 -16.13 9.40
CA LEU A 76 15.88 -15.73 10.43
C LEU A 76 15.48 -16.36 11.76
N ASP A 77 15.74 -17.64 11.94
CA ASP A 77 15.49 -18.40 13.18
C ASP A 77 14.06 -18.31 13.74
N ALA A 78 13.09 -18.03 12.86
CA ALA A 78 11.68 -17.97 13.22
C ALA A 78 11.05 -19.37 13.35
N GLN A 79 9.93 -19.43 14.04
CA GLN A 79 9.10 -20.62 14.14
C GLN A 79 8.58 -21.10 12.77
N THR A 80 8.29 -22.39 12.65
CA THR A 80 7.90 -23.00 11.36
C THR A 80 6.61 -22.40 10.77
N ALA A 81 5.61 -22.10 11.61
CA ALA A 81 4.34 -21.50 11.16
C ALA A 81 4.52 -20.14 10.49
N SER A 82 5.59 -19.40 10.82
CA SER A 82 5.85 -18.06 10.27
C SER A 82 6.08 -18.06 8.77
N ILE A 83 6.45 -19.19 8.16
CA ILE A 83 6.64 -19.29 6.70
C ILE A 83 5.31 -19.03 5.96
N GLU A 84 4.26 -19.76 6.34
CA GLU A 84 2.93 -19.58 5.73
C GLU A 84 2.31 -18.22 6.09
N ILE A 85 2.48 -17.79 7.35
CA ILE A 85 1.92 -16.52 7.83
C ILE A 85 2.56 -15.33 7.10
N ALA A 86 3.88 -15.28 6.98
CA ALA A 86 4.58 -14.20 6.26
C ALA A 86 4.18 -14.16 4.78
N THR A 87 4.13 -15.34 4.13
CA THR A 87 3.67 -15.45 2.74
C THR A 87 2.22 -14.98 2.58
N GLY A 88 1.32 -15.42 3.46
CA GLY A 88 -0.08 -15.01 3.45
C GLY A 88 -0.27 -13.51 3.68
N LYS A 89 0.49 -12.90 4.60
CA LYS A 89 0.48 -11.44 4.82
C LYS A 89 0.94 -10.68 3.58
N ALA A 90 2.04 -11.12 2.92
CA ALA A 90 2.54 -10.50 1.70
C ALA A 90 1.49 -10.59 0.56
N THR A 91 0.97 -11.79 0.30
CA THR A 91 -0.06 -12.02 -0.73
C THR A 91 -1.32 -11.20 -0.46
N THR A 92 -1.74 -11.12 0.80
CA THR A 92 -2.88 -10.30 1.22
C THR A 92 -2.64 -8.82 0.91
N ALA A 93 -1.47 -8.29 1.28
CA ALA A 93 -1.13 -6.89 1.04
C ALA A 93 -1.11 -6.55 -0.46
N ALA A 94 -0.56 -7.43 -1.30
CA ALA A 94 -0.58 -7.29 -2.76
C ALA A 94 -2.00 -7.32 -3.30
N ALA A 95 -2.78 -8.36 -2.98
CA ALA A 95 -4.11 -8.60 -3.54
C ALA A 95 -5.12 -7.50 -3.16
N PHE A 96 -5.08 -7.03 -1.91
CA PHE A 96 -6.01 -6.01 -1.41
C PHE A 96 -5.48 -4.59 -1.56
N ARG A 97 -4.25 -4.40 -2.06
CA ARG A 97 -3.59 -3.11 -2.31
C ARG A 97 -3.56 -2.19 -1.09
N ARG A 98 -3.34 -2.78 0.08
CA ARG A 98 -3.30 -2.08 1.38
C ARG A 98 -2.53 -2.92 2.40
N PRO A 99 -2.03 -2.33 3.50
CA PRO A 99 -1.47 -3.11 4.60
C PRO A 99 -2.48 -4.13 5.12
N SER A 100 -2.00 -5.34 5.43
CA SER A 100 -2.84 -6.41 5.98
C SER A 100 -3.46 -6.03 7.33
N LYS A 101 -2.83 -5.10 8.06
CA LYS A 101 -3.39 -4.48 9.27
C LYS A 101 -4.78 -3.89 9.05
N ALA A 102 -5.05 -3.26 7.91
CA ALA A 102 -6.37 -2.70 7.63
C ALA A 102 -7.49 -3.76 7.61
N LEU A 103 -7.14 -5.00 7.22
CA LEU A 103 -8.08 -6.13 7.27
C LEU A 103 -8.21 -6.68 8.69
N GLU A 104 -7.12 -6.72 9.47
CA GLU A 104 -7.14 -7.09 10.89
C GLU A 104 -8.01 -6.12 11.69
N ASP A 105 -7.85 -4.80 11.50
CA ASP A 105 -8.66 -3.78 12.15
C ASP A 105 -10.14 -3.92 11.79
N GLY A 106 -10.44 -4.17 10.52
CA GLY A 106 -11.80 -4.46 10.07
C GLY A 106 -12.40 -5.71 10.72
N LEU A 107 -11.61 -6.77 10.85
CA LEU A 107 -12.01 -8.00 11.52
C LEU A 107 -12.27 -7.75 13.02
N ALA A 108 -11.37 -7.04 13.69
CA ALA A 108 -11.49 -6.70 15.12
C ALA A 108 -12.72 -5.83 15.42
N ALA A 109 -13.13 -4.97 14.48
CA ALA A 109 -14.35 -4.17 14.59
C ALA A 109 -15.64 -5.01 14.52
N GLY A 110 -15.57 -6.26 14.05
CA GLY A 110 -16.73 -7.16 13.95
C GLY A 110 -17.71 -6.78 12.83
N GLY A 111 -18.95 -7.19 12.96
CA GLY A 111 -20.02 -6.86 11.99
C GLY A 111 -19.67 -7.22 10.55
N ALA A 112 -19.70 -6.25 9.62
CA ALA A 112 -19.36 -6.46 8.22
C ALA A 112 -17.90 -6.86 7.99
N GLY A 113 -16.99 -6.53 8.91
CA GLY A 113 -15.59 -6.90 8.85
C GLY A 113 -15.35 -8.40 8.93
N LEU A 114 -16.25 -9.16 9.54
CA LEU A 114 -16.17 -10.63 9.62
C LEU A 114 -16.23 -11.30 8.25
N ARG A 115 -16.73 -10.62 7.22
CA ARG A 115 -16.80 -11.17 5.84
C ARG A 115 -15.43 -11.54 5.29
N ILE A 116 -14.34 -10.92 5.77
CA ILE A 116 -12.98 -11.27 5.33
C ILE A 116 -12.64 -12.73 5.60
N LEU A 117 -13.25 -13.37 6.62
CA LEU A 117 -13.04 -14.76 6.95
C LEU A 117 -13.55 -15.74 5.86
N SER A 118 -14.42 -15.29 4.95
CA SER A 118 -14.87 -16.08 3.80
C SER A 118 -13.87 -16.06 2.63
N VAL A 119 -12.85 -15.19 2.68
CA VAL A 119 -11.85 -15.09 1.63
C VAL A 119 -10.64 -15.94 1.98
N ARG A 120 -10.53 -17.12 1.37
CA ARG A 120 -9.50 -18.14 1.70
C ARG A 120 -8.07 -17.64 1.52
N SER A 121 -7.85 -16.71 0.58
CA SER A 121 -6.53 -16.14 0.29
C SER A 121 -6.15 -14.97 1.19
N ALA A 122 -6.99 -14.57 2.12
CA ALA A 122 -6.71 -13.46 3.02
C ALA A 122 -6.10 -13.96 4.33
N THR A 123 -4.99 -13.35 4.73
CA THR A 123 -4.39 -13.47 6.05
C THR A 123 -4.50 -12.11 6.73
N PRO A 124 -5.62 -11.83 7.45
CA PRO A 124 -5.87 -10.53 8.07
C PRO A 124 -5.08 -10.37 9.37
N LEU A 125 -3.76 -10.37 9.27
CA LEU A 125 -2.81 -10.22 10.37
C LEU A 125 -1.81 -9.11 10.00
N GLN A 126 -1.56 -8.19 10.92
CA GLN A 126 -0.60 -7.09 10.75
C GLN A 126 0.80 -7.61 10.41
N GLY A 127 1.51 -6.90 9.52
CA GLY A 127 2.86 -7.24 9.07
C GLY A 127 2.98 -7.54 7.57
N GLY A 128 1.91 -7.37 6.79
CA GLY A 128 1.94 -7.35 5.33
C GLY A 128 1.85 -5.93 4.81
N VAL A 129 2.79 -5.49 3.96
CA VAL A 129 2.90 -4.10 3.48
C VAL A 129 3.10 -4.09 1.96
N PRO A 130 2.31 -3.32 1.18
CA PRO A 130 2.56 -3.14 -0.24
C PRO A 130 3.89 -2.43 -0.49
N ILE A 131 4.63 -2.86 -1.51
CA ILE A 131 5.84 -2.20 -2.00
C ILE A 131 5.41 -1.26 -3.13
N ILE A 132 5.59 0.05 -2.90
CA ILE A 132 5.12 1.10 -3.82
C ILE A 132 6.31 1.88 -4.37
N VAL A 133 6.43 1.95 -5.68
CA VAL A 133 7.42 2.75 -6.41
C VAL A 133 6.68 3.60 -7.44
N ASP A 134 6.98 4.89 -7.49
CA ASP A 134 6.33 5.87 -8.39
C ASP A 134 4.79 5.81 -8.32
N GLY A 135 4.24 5.66 -7.11
CA GLY A 135 2.81 5.61 -6.86
C GLY A 135 2.12 4.31 -7.32
N LYS A 136 2.88 3.28 -7.71
CA LYS A 136 2.35 1.99 -8.19
C LYS A 136 2.83 0.84 -7.31
N ILE A 137 1.95 -0.13 -7.05
CA ILE A 137 2.30 -1.36 -6.33
C ILE A 137 3.07 -2.27 -7.29
N ILE A 138 4.32 -2.54 -6.97
CA ILE A 138 5.19 -3.46 -7.72
C ILE A 138 5.26 -4.84 -7.07
N GLY A 139 4.84 -4.96 -5.82
CA GLY A 139 4.84 -6.18 -5.02
C GLY A 139 4.39 -5.91 -3.60
N ALA A 140 4.65 -6.84 -2.71
CA ALA A 140 4.43 -6.68 -1.28
C ALA A 140 5.44 -7.49 -0.47
N ILE A 141 5.66 -7.07 0.77
CA ILE A 141 6.44 -7.78 1.77
C ILE A 141 5.52 -8.23 2.90
N GLY A 142 5.75 -9.42 3.43
CA GLY A 142 5.09 -9.94 4.62
C GLY A 142 6.13 -10.45 5.60
N VAL A 143 5.94 -10.16 6.87
CA VAL A 143 6.84 -10.56 7.96
C VAL A 143 6.05 -11.27 9.04
N SER A 144 6.65 -12.32 9.63
CA SER A 144 6.07 -13.05 10.74
C SER A 144 7.18 -13.67 11.60
N GLY A 145 7.03 -13.60 12.91
CA GLY A 145 7.98 -14.24 13.84
C GLY A 145 7.93 -13.70 15.25
N VAL A 146 7.53 -12.47 15.42
CA VAL A 146 7.43 -11.76 16.70
C VAL A 146 6.02 -11.24 16.91
N THR A 147 5.81 -10.13 17.60
CA THR A 147 4.47 -9.53 17.68
C THR A 147 4.07 -8.91 16.33
N ALA A 148 2.78 -8.87 16.04
CA ALA A 148 2.28 -8.34 14.76
C ALA A 148 2.76 -6.89 14.48
N ALA A 149 2.84 -6.07 15.53
CA ALA A 149 3.37 -4.70 15.42
C ALA A 149 4.87 -4.67 15.08
N GLN A 150 5.68 -5.57 15.66
CA GLN A 150 7.11 -5.70 15.35
C GLN A 150 7.34 -6.26 13.95
N ASP A 151 6.52 -7.23 13.53
CA ASP A 151 6.52 -7.75 12.16
C ASP A 151 6.32 -6.61 11.15
N GLU A 152 5.36 -5.69 11.42
CA GLU A 152 5.11 -4.54 10.54
C GLU A 152 6.27 -3.55 10.50
N VAL A 153 6.97 -3.30 11.61
CA VAL A 153 8.17 -2.45 11.63
C VAL A 153 9.21 -2.97 10.64
N VAL A 154 9.49 -4.29 10.67
CA VAL A 154 10.43 -4.93 9.73
C VAL A 154 9.92 -4.83 8.29
N ALA A 155 8.62 -5.09 8.07
CA ALA A 155 8.02 -5.01 6.74
C ALA A 155 8.08 -3.59 6.16
N MET A 156 7.82 -2.56 6.96
CA MET A 156 7.90 -1.15 6.55
C MET A 156 9.33 -0.74 6.21
N ALA A 157 10.32 -1.16 7.00
CA ALA A 157 11.73 -0.91 6.71
C ALA A 157 12.14 -1.49 5.34
N GLY A 158 11.71 -2.72 5.06
CA GLY A 158 11.93 -3.34 3.75
C GLY A 158 11.23 -2.59 2.63
N ALA A 159 9.93 -2.34 2.75
CA ALA A 159 9.13 -1.70 1.70
C ALA A 159 9.68 -0.32 1.31
N ALA A 160 10.16 0.47 2.28
CA ALA A 160 10.74 1.79 2.05
C ALA A 160 12.02 1.74 1.19
N ALA A 161 12.80 0.66 1.25
CA ALA A 161 14.05 0.51 0.52
C ALA A 161 13.86 0.30 -0.99
N ALA A 162 12.67 -0.10 -1.44
CA ALA A 162 12.41 -0.34 -2.87
C ALA A 162 12.52 0.92 -3.73
N ALA A 163 12.24 2.10 -3.18
CA ALA A 163 12.29 3.39 -3.87
C ALA A 163 13.66 4.08 -3.73
N ALA A 164 14.57 3.56 -2.89
CA ALA A 164 15.90 4.12 -2.69
C ALA A 164 16.76 3.92 -3.95
N LYS A 165 17.33 5.03 -4.46
CA LYS A 165 18.26 5.02 -5.61
C LYS A 165 19.64 4.52 -5.20
#